data_90e1ba5fd1e690b092b06b451f8c396c
#
_entry.id   90e1ba5fd1e690b092b06b451f8c396c
#
_cell.length_a   1.000
_cell.length_b   1.000
_cell.length_c   1.000
_cell.angle_alpha   90.00
_cell.angle_beta   90.00
_cell.angle_gamma   90.00
#
_symmetry.space_group_name_H-M   'P 1'
#
loop_
_entity.id
_entity.type
_entity.pdbx_description
1 polymer ?
#
loop_
_entity_poly.entity_id
_entity_poly.type
_entity_poly.pdbx_seq_one_letter_code
_entity_poly.pdbx_strand_id
1 'polypeptide(L)'
;MKRIRLAGIIPMEDGFALMHRKDVLKNPDQTEYYVFPGGGQEENETYEEGTLREIKEEFGIDVKIIKKMYEEYSEKFNQTTIYYLCEYVSGIFGTGTGPQ
;
A
#
# COMPACT_ATOMS: atom_id res chain seq x y z
N MET A 1 9.24 -15.84 -11.53
CA MET A 1 8.21 -15.96 -10.52
C MET A 1 7.42 -14.65 -10.42
N LYS A 2 6.10 -14.74 -10.42
CA LYS A 2 5.23 -13.58 -10.37
C LYS A 2 5.16 -13.02 -8.95
N ARG A 3 5.35 -11.72 -8.81
CA ARG A 3 5.20 -11.05 -7.52
C ARG A 3 3.75 -10.59 -7.32
N ILE A 4 3.30 -10.70 -6.10
CA ILE A 4 2.01 -10.13 -5.69
C ILE A 4 2.29 -8.95 -4.76
N ARG A 5 1.83 -7.78 -5.16
CA ARG A 5 1.88 -6.58 -4.33
C ARG A 5 0.46 -6.26 -3.89
N LEU A 6 0.31 -5.91 -2.64
CA LEU A 6 -0.99 -5.58 -2.06
C LEU A 6 -1.02 -4.10 -1.73
N ALA A 7 -2.13 -3.44 -2.03
CA ALA A 7 -2.26 -2.00 -1.81
C ALA A 7 -3.63 -1.66 -1.25
N GLY A 8 -3.68 -0.66 -0.40
CA GLY A 8 -4.91 -0.19 0.22
C GLY A 8 -5.30 1.18 -0.29
N ILE A 9 -6.57 1.33 -0.63
CA ILE A 9 -7.17 2.61 -0.97
C ILE A 9 -7.98 3.05 0.23
N ILE A 10 -7.51 4.06 0.95
CA ILE A 10 -8.09 4.48 2.23
C ILE A 10 -8.62 5.91 2.05
N PRO A 11 -9.93 6.06 1.80
CA PRO A 11 -10.52 7.41 1.70
C PRO A 11 -10.45 8.12 3.04
N MET A 12 -10.04 9.37 2.99
CA MET A 12 -9.98 10.25 4.15
C MET A 12 -10.81 11.48 3.85
N GLU A 13 -10.98 12.34 4.82
CA GLU A 13 -11.82 13.54 4.69
C GLU A 13 -11.45 14.39 3.47
N ASP A 14 -10.15 14.56 3.22
CA ASP A 14 -9.67 15.45 2.16
C ASP A 14 -9.00 14.69 1.01
N GLY A 15 -9.30 13.41 0.84
CA GLY A 15 -8.69 12.62 -0.24
C GLY A 15 -8.38 11.20 0.19
N PHE A 16 -7.17 10.74 -0.12
CA PHE A 16 -6.76 9.36 0.17
C PHE A 16 -5.47 9.37 0.97
N ALA A 17 -5.28 8.32 1.79
CA ALA A 17 -4.01 8.14 2.50
C ALA A 17 -2.96 7.64 1.52
N LEU A 18 -1.94 8.44 1.27
CA LEU A 18 -0.88 8.11 0.31
C LEU A 18 0.48 8.14 0.99
N MET A 19 1.37 7.28 0.51
CA MET A 19 2.76 7.29 0.93
C MET A 19 3.56 8.22 0.03
N HIS A 20 4.38 9.04 0.65
CA HIS A 20 5.34 9.89 -0.06
C HIS A 20 6.64 9.13 -0.24
N ARG A 21 7.10 9.04 -1.48
CA ARG A 21 8.36 8.36 -1.79
C ARG A 21 9.29 9.27 -2.55
N LYS A 22 10.59 9.05 -2.34
CA LYS A 22 11.65 9.71 -3.08
C LYS A 22 12.51 8.66 -3.76
N ASP A 23 12.78 8.84 -5.03
CA ASP A 23 13.63 7.94 -5.78
C ASP A 23 14.64 8.73 -6.59
N VAL A 24 15.72 9.13 -5.93
CA VAL A 24 16.78 9.97 -6.51
C VAL A 24 17.58 9.22 -7.57
N LEU A 25 17.65 7.89 -7.45
CA LEU A 25 18.46 7.09 -8.36
C LEU A 25 17.78 6.83 -9.69
N LYS A 26 16.47 6.61 -9.67
CA LYS A 26 15.72 6.29 -10.88
C LYS A 26 15.26 7.52 -11.65
N ASN A 27 14.93 8.58 -10.93
CA ASN A 27 14.39 9.79 -11.52
C ASN A 27 15.04 11.03 -10.90
N PRO A 28 16.24 11.40 -11.36
CA PRO A 28 16.92 12.59 -10.82
C PRO A 28 16.08 13.87 -10.91
N ASP A 29 15.23 13.95 -11.95
CA ASP A 29 14.38 15.12 -12.20
C ASP A 29 13.03 15.05 -11.50
N GLN A 30 12.62 13.84 -11.09
CA GLN A 30 11.35 13.60 -10.40
C GLN A 30 11.63 12.74 -9.19
N THR A 31 12.16 13.35 -8.15
CA THR A 31 12.60 12.63 -6.96
C THR A 31 11.45 12.27 -6.02
N GLU A 32 10.28 12.85 -6.22
CA GLU A 32 9.17 12.66 -5.29
C GLU A 32 7.91 12.20 -6.02
N TYR A 33 7.19 11.26 -5.41
CA TYR A 33 5.91 10.81 -5.92
C TYR A 33 5.08 10.22 -4.77
N TYR A 34 3.78 10.04 -5.03
CA TYR A 34 2.86 9.49 -4.03
C TYR A 34 2.27 8.17 -4.53
N VAL A 35 2.15 7.21 -3.64
CA VAL A 35 1.58 5.90 -3.96
C VAL A 35 0.62 5.47 -2.86
N PHE A 36 -0.31 4.60 -3.20
CA PHE A 36 -1.14 3.96 -2.19
C PHE A 36 -0.26 3.07 -1.30
N PRO A 37 -0.54 3.01 0.01
CA PRO A 37 0.23 2.16 0.92
C PRO A 37 0.12 0.69 0.51
N GLY A 38 1.22 -0.04 0.64
CA GLY A 38 1.22 -1.45 0.31
C GLY A 38 2.61 -2.01 0.22
N GLY A 39 2.68 -3.28 -0.15
CA GLY A 39 3.94 -3.99 -0.29
C GLY A 39 3.71 -5.42 -0.72
N GLY A 40 4.77 -6.21 -0.72
CA GLY A 40 4.71 -7.59 -1.16
C GLY A 40 3.98 -8.49 -0.19
N GLN A 41 3.25 -9.45 -0.73
CA GLN A 41 2.62 -10.50 0.07
C GLN A 41 3.70 -11.37 0.70
N GLU A 42 3.54 -11.73 1.96
CA GLU A 42 4.42 -12.67 2.64
C GLU A 42 3.83 -14.07 2.62
N GLU A 43 4.67 -15.06 2.93
CA GLU A 43 4.22 -16.44 2.98
C GLU A 43 3.15 -16.62 4.06
N ASN A 44 2.20 -17.49 3.76
CA ASN A 44 1.17 -17.91 4.73
C ASN A 44 0.21 -16.80 5.16
N GLU A 45 0.11 -15.74 4.38
CA GLU A 45 -0.92 -14.73 4.66
C GLU A 45 -1.86 -14.61 3.47
N THR A 46 -3.12 -14.26 3.76
CA THR A 46 -4.08 -13.97 2.70
C THR A 46 -3.76 -12.57 2.15
N TYR A 47 -4.36 -12.24 1.00
CA TYR A 47 -4.20 -10.92 0.41
C TYR A 47 -4.71 -9.84 1.36
N GLU A 48 -5.84 -10.09 2.02
CA GLU A 48 -6.42 -9.13 2.96
C GLU A 48 -5.53 -8.95 4.19
N GLU A 49 -5.00 -10.06 4.73
CA GLU A 49 -4.08 -10.00 5.87
C GLU A 49 -2.83 -9.19 5.53
N GLY A 50 -2.28 -9.43 4.34
CA GLY A 50 -1.10 -8.71 3.89
C GLY A 50 -1.36 -7.22 3.72
N THR A 51 -2.54 -6.87 3.20
CA THR A 51 -2.92 -5.46 3.03
C THR A 51 -3.01 -4.78 4.39
N LEU A 52 -3.66 -5.42 5.37
CA LEU A 52 -3.78 -4.87 6.72
C LEU A 52 -2.41 -4.72 7.38
N ARG A 53 -1.55 -5.71 7.23
CA ARG A 53 -0.20 -5.68 7.79
C ARG A 53 0.62 -4.53 7.20
N GLU A 54 0.61 -4.38 5.88
CA GLU A 54 1.37 -3.32 5.23
C GLU A 54 0.90 -1.93 5.66
N ILE A 55 -0.40 -1.73 5.75
CA ILE A 55 -0.95 -0.44 6.19
C ILE A 55 -0.53 -0.15 7.64
N LYS A 56 -0.57 -1.16 8.50
CA LYS A 56 -0.16 -1.02 9.89
C LYS A 56 1.33 -0.68 9.99
N GLU A 57 2.17 -1.36 9.23
CA GLU A 57 3.61 -1.11 9.24
C GLU A 57 3.95 0.29 8.74
N GLU A 58 3.26 0.75 7.71
CA GLU A 58 3.59 2.02 7.07
C GLU A 58 2.98 3.22 7.76
N PHE A 59 1.74 3.13 8.19
CA PHE A 59 1.02 4.27 8.76
C PHE A 59 0.76 4.15 10.27
N GLY A 60 0.79 2.95 10.81
CA GLY A 60 0.46 2.73 12.22
C GLY A 60 -1.03 2.74 12.51
N ILE A 61 -1.86 2.62 11.48
CA ILE A 61 -3.32 2.67 11.64
C ILE A 61 -3.93 1.31 11.41
N ASP A 62 -5.15 1.15 11.91
CA ASP A 62 -5.97 -0.03 11.65
C ASP A 62 -7.10 0.35 10.71
N VAL A 63 -7.32 -0.49 9.72
CA VAL A 63 -8.38 -0.28 8.74
C VAL A 63 -9.20 -1.56 8.60
N LYS A 64 -10.36 -1.42 7.99
CA LYS A 64 -11.24 -2.53 7.67
C LYS A 64 -11.26 -2.69 6.16
N ILE A 65 -11.11 -3.93 5.69
CA ILE A 65 -11.23 -4.21 4.25
C ILE A 65 -12.72 -4.17 3.87
N ILE A 66 -13.04 -3.37 2.87
CA ILE A 66 -14.41 -3.27 2.36
C ILE A 66 -14.58 -4.21 1.18
N LYS A 67 -13.73 -4.08 0.16
CA LYS A 67 -13.80 -4.96 -1.01
C LYS A 67 -12.56 -4.80 -1.87
N LYS A 68 -12.33 -5.80 -2.73
CA LYS A 68 -11.30 -5.69 -3.76
C LYS A 68 -11.81 -4.74 -4.85
N MET A 69 -10.97 -3.78 -5.22
CA MET A 69 -11.33 -2.80 -6.25
C MET A 69 -10.91 -3.25 -7.64
N TYR A 70 -9.63 -3.60 -7.81
CA TYR A 70 -9.15 -4.10 -9.09
C TYR A 70 -7.75 -4.69 -8.95
N GLU A 71 -7.29 -5.32 -10.02
CA GLU A 71 -5.93 -5.85 -10.12
C GLU A 71 -5.24 -5.19 -11.30
N GLU A 72 -3.95 -4.92 -11.14
CA GLU A 72 -3.15 -4.34 -12.19
C GLU A 72 -1.90 -5.19 -12.39
N TYR A 73 -1.69 -5.65 -13.62
CA TYR A 73 -0.50 -6.43 -13.93
C TYR A 73 0.54 -5.55 -14.62
N SER A 74 1.77 -5.59 -14.14
CA SER A 74 2.90 -4.92 -14.76
C SER A 74 3.78 -5.97 -15.42
N GLU A 75 3.82 -5.98 -16.74
CA GLU A 75 4.67 -6.88 -17.49
C GLU A 75 6.14 -6.59 -17.23
N LYS A 76 6.49 -5.31 -17.12
CA LYS A 76 7.85 -4.86 -16.87
C LYS A 76 8.45 -5.47 -15.60
N PHE A 77 7.66 -5.57 -14.55
CA PHE A 77 8.12 -6.09 -13.27
C PHE A 77 7.63 -7.50 -12.96
N ASN A 78 6.85 -8.08 -13.87
CA ASN A 78 6.17 -9.36 -13.66
C ASN A 78 5.48 -9.40 -12.30
N GLN A 79 4.67 -8.37 -12.05
CA GLN A 79 4.05 -8.13 -10.77
C GLN A 79 2.58 -7.81 -10.93
N THR A 80 1.75 -8.43 -10.12
CA THR A 80 0.34 -8.09 -10.02
C THR A 80 0.12 -7.31 -8.73
N THR A 81 -0.51 -6.16 -8.83
CA THR A 81 -0.91 -5.38 -7.66
C THR A 81 -2.42 -5.54 -7.48
N ILE A 82 -2.82 -5.90 -6.27
CA ILE A 82 -4.23 -6.07 -5.91
C ILE A 82 -4.61 -4.93 -4.98
N TYR A 83 -5.61 -4.17 -5.38
CA TYR A 83 -6.06 -2.98 -4.66
C TYR A 83 -7.34 -3.27 -3.89
N TYR A 84 -7.31 -2.99 -2.59
CA TYR A 84 -8.47 -3.15 -1.71
C TYR A 84 -8.95 -1.79 -1.23
N LEU A 85 -10.27 -1.58 -1.31
CA LEU A 85 -10.88 -0.43 -0.67
C LEU A 85 -10.95 -0.70 0.82
N CYS A 86 -10.44 0.23 1.61
CA CYS A 86 -10.35 0.11 3.06
C CYS A 86 -11.02 1.28 3.74
N GLU A 87 -11.50 1.06 4.96
CA GLU A 87 -12.08 2.11 5.79
C GLU A 87 -11.19 2.29 7.02
N TYR A 88 -10.84 3.54 7.32
CA TYR A 88 -10.08 3.86 8.54
C TYR A 88 -10.91 3.51 9.78
N VAL A 89 -10.28 2.83 10.73
CA VAL A 89 -10.92 2.44 11.98
C VAL A 89 -10.31 3.17 13.17
N SER A 90 -9.00 3.08 13.33
CA SER A 90 -8.32 3.64 14.50
C SER A 90 -6.83 3.78 14.25
N GLY A 91 -6.15 4.44 15.19
CA GLY A 91 -4.72 4.60 15.14
C GLY A 91 -4.30 6.01 14.74
N ILE A 92 -3.04 6.30 14.95
CA ILE A 92 -2.48 7.62 14.68
C ILE A 92 -1.46 7.49 13.54
N PHE A 93 -1.66 8.24 12.46
CA PHE A 93 -0.73 8.25 11.34
C PHE A 93 0.67 8.65 11.80
N GLY A 94 1.67 7.95 11.28
CA GLY A 94 3.05 8.20 11.61
C GLY A 94 3.60 7.31 12.71
N THR A 95 2.79 6.41 13.26
CA THR A 95 3.24 5.49 14.31
C THR A 95 3.65 4.12 13.76
N GLY A 96 3.68 3.98 12.43
CA GLY A 96 4.10 2.73 11.81
C GLY A 96 5.56 2.41 12.07
N THR A 97 5.91 1.14 12.01
CA THR A 97 7.25 0.65 12.30
C THR A 97 8.07 0.30 11.06
N GLY A 98 7.44 0.29 9.91
CA GLY A 98 8.12 -0.03 8.66
C GLY A 98 8.80 1.16 8.02
N PRO A 99 9.60 0.92 6.97
CA PRO A 99 10.25 2.02 6.24
C PRO A 99 9.20 2.89 5.53
N GLN A 100 9.45 4.17 5.51
CA GLN A 100 8.56 5.15 4.90
C GLN A 100 9.21 5.84 3.72
#